data_358cb674092fc2a03172d11ac743d887
#
_entry.id   358cb674092fc2a03172d11ac743d887
#
_cell.length_a   1.000
_cell.length_b   1.000
_cell.length_c   1.000
_cell.angle_alpha   90.00
_cell.angle_beta   90.00
_cell.angle_gamma   90.00
#
_symmetry.space_group_name_H-M   'P 1'
#
loop_
_entity.id
_entity.type
_entity.pdbx_description
1 polymer ?
#
loop_
_entity_poly.entity_id
_entity_poly.type
_entity_poly.pdbx_seq_one_letter_code
_entity_poly.pdbx_strand_id
1 'polypeptide(L)'
;HLSGPMMVLAGPGSGKTSVIVERTAYMINEGGISPSNILVVTFSRAAAKEMKERFLSFTGQQYTPVTFGTFHGVFYGILKQAYGFTAANILSDEEKFGILRELTLNYGGDLAEEGDFPEEIAREISVVKGNKIALEHYYSSCCPDEVFRQIYQGYREACQSRRKLDFDDMILYCYELFVQRKDILEAWQKKFQYILVDEFQDINQLQYDIVRMLAKPQNNLFIVGDDDQSIYHFRGARPEIMLNFTRDYPDAETVTLDVNYRCSGQILSAAMHVIGENKKRFSKKLSTPNQVGKAVQIREFQNPREEYLAVVSELRERMENGERLEDTAILLRTNQEAEGLVGALMERQVPFNMKEKLPNLFQHWICRNLLAYMHFAAGEKNRKY
;
A
#
# COMPACT_ATOMS: atom_id res chain seq x y z
N HIS A 1 -14.07 -13.03 22.63
CA HIS A 1 -14.94 -12.45 21.58
C HIS A 1 -14.84 -13.27 20.29
N LEU A 2 -15.91 -13.92 19.88
CA LEU A 2 -15.95 -14.73 18.64
C LEU A 2 -16.86 -14.14 17.57
N SER A 3 -17.85 -13.35 17.93
CA SER A 3 -18.87 -12.81 17.02
C SER A 3 -19.05 -11.30 17.21
N GLY A 4 -19.52 -10.64 16.15
CA GLY A 4 -19.72 -9.20 16.14
C GLY A 4 -18.46 -8.40 15.74
N PRO A 5 -18.58 -7.08 15.65
CA PRO A 5 -17.48 -6.20 15.25
C PRO A 5 -16.47 -6.00 16.40
N MET A 6 -15.19 -5.97 16.05
CA MET A 6 -14.12 -5.74 17.02
C MET A 6 -12.98 -4.95 16.36
N MET A 7 -12.47 -3.96 17.07
CA MET A 7 -11.33 -3.17 16.66
C MET A 7 -10.14 -3.39 17.59
N VAL A 8 -8.98 -3.67 17.02
CA VAL A 8 -7.71 -3.72 17.72
C VAL A 8 -6.87 -2.53 17.31
N LEU A 9 -6.69 -1.58 18.23
CA LEU A 9 -5.78 -0.47 18.11
C LEU A 9 -4.38 -0.96 18.48
N ALA A 10 -3.51 -1.04 17.50
CA ALA A 10 -2.20 -1.64 17.72
C ALA A 10 -1.10 -0.62 17.46
N GLY A 11 -0.28 -0.35 18.47
CA GLY A 11 0.92 0.47 18.29
C GLY A 11 1.95 -0.18 17.36
N PRO A 12 2.95 0.59 16.91
CA PRO A 12 4.05 0.04 16.11
C PRO A 12 4.76 -1.07 16.89
N GLY A 13 5.11 -2.18 16.22
CA GLY A 13 5.83 -3.28 16.85
C GLY A 13 5.10 -4.01 17.98
N SER A 14 3.77 -3.89 18.09
CA SER A 14 2.95 -4.52 19.12
C SER A 14 2.48 -5.94 18.80
N GLY A 15 2.82 -6.48 17.62
CA GLY A 15 2.44 -7.84 17.22
C GLY A 15 1.12 -7.94 16.47
N LYS A 16 0.69 -6.92 15.73
CA LYS A 16 -0.54 -6.93 14.89
C LYS A 16 -0.76 -8.25 14.15
N THR A 17 0.24 -8.68 13.40
CA THR A 17 0.16 -9.93 12.61
C THR A 17 -0.02 -11.17 13.46
N SER A 18 0.65 -11.24 14.63
CA SER A 18 0.51 -12.36 15.57
C SER A 18 -0.92 -12.46 16.09
N VAL A 19 -1.52 -11.34 16.45
CA VAL A 19 -2.91 -11.29 16.94
C VAL A 19 -3.89 -11.84 15.90
N ILE A 20 -3.73 -11.49 14.62
CA ILE A 20 -4.59 -12.01 13.54
C ILE A 20 -4.41 -13.53 13.38
N VAL A 21 -3.17 -14.00 13.39
CA VAL A 21 -2.82 -15.42 13.25
C VAL A 21 -3.39 -16.24 14.40
N GLU A 22 -3.11 -15.82 15.63
CA GLU A 22 -3.57 -16.51 16.85
C GLU A 22 -5.09 -16.48 16.99
N ARG A 23 -5.71 -15.33 16.67
CA ARG A 23 -7.18 -15.23 16.64
C ARG A 23 -7.77 -16.19 15.60
N THR A 24 -7.21 -16.25 14.41
CA THR A 24 -7.71 -17.17 13.37
C THR A 24 -7.63 -18.63 13.84
N ALA A 25 -6.52 -19.01 14.47
CA ALA A 25 -6.36 -20.35 15.05
C ALA A 25 -7.35 -20.61 16.19
N TYR A 26 -7.53 -19.64 17.10
CA TYR A 26 -8.48 -19.72 18.20
C TYR A 26 -9.93 -19.89 17.70
N MET A 27 -10.34 -19.14 16.68
CA MET A 27 -11.67 -19.24 16.08
C MET A 27 -11.95 -20.65 15.55
N ILE A 28 -10.95 -21.31 14.98
CA ILE A 28 -11.06 -22.65 14.43
C ILE A 28 -11.08 -23.68 15.56
N ASN A 29 -10.10 -23.64 16.45
CA ASN A 29 -9.85 -24.68 17.44
C ASN A 29 -10.86 -24.63 18.60
N GLU A 30 -11.11 -23.44 19.15
CA GLU A 30 -11.97 -23.22 20.30
C GLU A 30 -13.39 -22.78 19.91
N GLY A 31 -13.49 -21.98 18.84
CA GLY A 31 -14.76 -21.48 18.34
C GLY A 31 -15.53 -22.46 17.45
N GLY A 32 -14.88 -23.54 16.99
CA GLY A 32 -15.49 -24.51 16.06
C GLY A 32 -15.85 -23.93 14.70
N ILE A 33 -15.25 -22.78 14.33
CA ILE A 33 -15.56 -22.08 13.09
C ILE A 33 -14.87 -22.80 11.91
N SER A 34 -15.64 -23.08 10.86
CA SER A 34 -15.06 -23.68 9.64
C SER A 34 -13.99 -22.77 9.02
N PRO A 35 -12.77 -23.29 8.79
CA PRO A 35 -11.71 -22.48 8.19
C PRO A 35 -12.07 -21.85 6.85
N SER A 36 -12.94 -22.50 6.06
CA SER A 36 -13.41 -21.99 4.75
C SER A 36 -14.30 -20.75 4.87
N ASN A 37 -14.83 -20.48 6.06
CA ASN A 37 -15.71 -19.33 6.32
C ASN A 37 -14.93 -18.11 6.81
N ILE A 38 -13.61 -18.21 6.92
CA ILE A 38 -12.75 -17.14 7.40
C ILE A 38 -12.01 -16.48 6.22
N LEU A 39 -12.14 -15.17 6.13
CA LEU A 39 -11.41 -14.32 5.21
C LEU A 39 -10.45 -13.42 6.00
N VAL A 40 -9.17 -13.49 5.68
CA VAL A 40 -8.13 -12.58 6.20
C VAL A 40 -7.61 -11.74 5.05
N VAL A 41 -7.77 -10.42 5.17
CA VAL A 41 -7.37 -9.46 4.13
C VAL A 41 -6.29 -8.54 4.65
N THR A 42 -5.27 -8.31 3.84
CA THR A 42 -4.18 -7.37 4.10
C THR A 42 -3.87 -6.55 2.85
N PHE A 43 -3.00 -5.54 2.99
CA PHE A 43 -2.70 -4.60 1.92
C PHE A 43 -1.83 -5.18 0.79
N SER A 44 -0.83 -6.01 1.12
CA SER A 44 0.14 -6.51 0.14
C SER A 44 0.12 -8.03 -0.02
N ARG A 45 0.50 -8.51 -1.22
CA ARG A 45 0.65 -9.95 -1.49
C ARG A 45 1.71 -10.59 -0.60
N ALA A 46 2.79 -9.86 -0.32
CA ALA A 46 3.86 -10.33 0.56
C ALA A 46 3.33 -10.55 1.99
N ALA A 47 2.59 -9.58 2.54
CA ALA A 47 1.99 -9.69 3.86
C ALA A 47 0.96 -10.83 3.93
N ALA A 48 0.11 -11.00 2.90
CA ALA A 48 -0.85 -12.10 2.84
C ALA A 48 -0.16 -13.47 2.83
N LYS A 49 0.93 -13.61 2.08
CA LYS A 49 1.73 -14.82 2.03
C LYS A 49 2.40 -15.10 3.37
N GLU A 50 3.09 -14.12 3.93
CA GLU A 50 3.76 -14.22 5.24
C GLU A 50 2.76 -14.60 6.34
N MET A 51 1.60 -13.96 6.37
CA MET A 51 0.56 -14.24 7.37
C MET A 51 0.05 -15.67 7.25
N LYS A 52 -0.16 -16.16 6.02
CA LYS A 52 -0.53 -17.55 5.76
C LYS A 52 0.56 -18.52 6.22
N GLU A 53 1.82 -18.25 5.92
CA GLU A 53 2.96 -19.08 6.33
C GLU A 53 3.10 -19.11 7.85
N ARG A 54 2.95 -17.97 8.53
CA ARG A 54 2.94 -17.89 10.01
C ARG A 54 1.78 -18.68 10.60
N PHE A 55 0.58 -18.59 10.01
CA PHE A 55 -0.58 -19.36 10.45
C PHE A 55 -0.32 -20.88 10.33
N LEU A 56 0.19 -21.34 9.19
CA LEU A 56 0.51 -22.76 8.96
C LEU A 56 1.59 -23.24 9.94
N SER A 57 2.63 -22.46 10.18
CA SER A 57 3.68 -22.77 11.14
C SER A 57 3.11 -22.82 12.59
N PHE A 58 2.28 -21.85 12.96
CA PHE A 58 1.69 -21.77 14.30
C PHE A 58 0.74 -22.96 14.59
N THR A 59 -0.01 -23.39 13.58
CA THR A 59 -0.97 -24.52 13.74
C THR A 59 -0.34 -25.89 13.43
N GLY A 60 0.89 -25.94 12.94
CA GLY A 60 1.54 -27.20 12.52
C GLY A 60 0.92 -27.82 11.26
N GLN A 61 0.13 -27.06 10.50
CA GLN A 61 -0.57 -27.56 9.32
C GLN A 61 0.23 -27.27 8.04
N GLN A 62 0.12 -28.13 7.03
CA GLN A 62 0.70 -27.90 5.71
C GLN A 62 -0.24 -27.17 4.76
N TYR A 63 -1.54 -27.18 5.03
CA TYR A 63 -2.59 -26.57 4.21
C TYR A 63 -3.71 -26.02 5.09
N THR A 64 -4.35 -24.96 4.63
CA THR A 64 -5.55 -24.41 5.27
C THR A 64 -6.57 -23.93 4.23
N PRO A 65 -7.88 -24.17 4.47
CA PRO A 65 -8.98 -23.58 3.71
C PRO A 65 -9.25 -22.10 4.02
N VAL A 66 -8.61 -21.53 5.05
CA VAL A 66 -8.72 -20.09 5.35
C VAL A 66 -8.26 -19.30 4.13
N THR A 67 -9.03 -18.29 3.74
CA THR A 67 -8.67 -17.40 2.64
C THR A 67 -7.80 -16.27 3.16
N PHE A 68 -6.50 -16.31 2.86
CA PHE A 68 -5.57 -15.19 3.06
C PHE A 68 -5.36 -14.48 1.72
N GLY A 69 -5.57 -13.17 1.67
CA GLY A 69 -5.45 -12.44 0.42
C GLY A 69 -5.31 -10.92 0.58
N THR A 70 -5.18 -10.25 -0.56
CA THR A 70 -5.31 -8.79 -0.62
C THR A 70 -6.71 -8.41 -1.07
N PHE A 71 -7.13 -7.15 -0.81
CA PHE A 71 -8.40 -6.63 -1.32
C PHE A 71 -8.56 -6.89 -2.82
N HIS A 72 -7.58 -6.50 -3.63
CA HIS A 72 -7.60 -6.71 -5.08
C HIS A 72 -7.68 -8.18 -5.46
N GLY A 73 -6.91 -9.05 -4.80
CA GLY A 73 -6.90 -10.48 -5.09
C GLY A 73 -8.24 -11.16 -4.81
N VAL A 74 -8.86 -10.83 -3.67
CA VAL A 74 -10.18 -11.35 -3.28
C VAL A 74 -11.27 -10.83 -4.20
N PHE A 75 -11.32 -9.51 -4.44
CA PHE A 75 -12.36 -8.89 -5.25
C PHE A 75 -12.25 -9.28 -6.73
N TYR A 76 -11.04 -9.37 -7.26
CA TYR A 76 -10.82 -9.93 -8.59
C TYR A 76 -11.28 -11.40 -8.69
N GLY A 77 -11.04 -12.21 -7.65
CA GLY A 77 -11.56 -13.58 -7.56
C GLY A 77 -13.08 -13.65 -7.64
N ILE A 78 -13.78 -12.71 -7.02
CA ILE A 78 -15.25 -12.56 -7.10
C ILE A 78 -15.66 -12.21 -8.53
N LEU A 79 -15.03 -11.21 -9.13
CA LEU A 79 -15.31 -10.79 -10.52
C LEU A 79 -15.02 -11.90 -11.53
N LYS A 80 -13.92 -12.63 -11.33
CA LYS A 80 -13.56 -13.79 -12.18
C LYS A 80 -14.67 -14.83 -12.17
N GLN A 81 -15.24 -15.13 -11.00
CA GLN A 81 -16.33 -16.11 -10.89
C GLN A 81 -17.63 -15.58 -11.51
N ALA A 82 -17.93 -14.28 -11.36
CA ALA A 82 -19.17 -13.69 -11.85
C ALA A 82 -19.17 -13.43 -13.37
N TYR A 83 -18.04 -12.97 -13.94
CA TYR A 83 -17.94 -12.48 -15.31
C TYR A 83 -16.97 -13.26 -16.20
N GLY A 84 -16.28 -14.27 -15.67
CA GLY A 84 -15.31 -15.05 -16.42
C GLY A 84 -14.03 -14.29 -16.78
N PHE A 85 -13.68 -13.22 -16.05
CA PHE A 85 -12.44 -12.49 -16.31
C PHE A 85 -11.20 -13.37 -16.16
N THR A 86 -10.21 -13.11 -16.99
CA THR A 86 -8.91 -13.80 -17.03
C THR A 86 -7.78 -12.81 -16.83
N ALA A 87 -6.56 -13.29 -16.65
CA ALA A 87 -5.39 -12.43 -16.55
C ALA A 87 -5.21 -11.50 -17.77
N ALA A 88 -5.72 -11.90 -18.96
CA ALA A 88 -5.69 -11.05 -20.15
C ALA A 88 -6.54 -9.78 -20.03
N ASN A 89 -7.49 -9.76 -19.10
CA ASN A 89 -8.32 -8.57 -18.85
C ASN A 89 -7.67 -7.57 -17.90
N ILE A 90 -6.55 -7.92 -17.27
CA ILE A 90 -5.84 -6.99 -16.37
C ILE A 90 -5.01 -6.03 -17.21
N LEU A 91 -5.19 -4.74 -16.96
CA LEU A 91 -4.37 -3.69 -17.58
C LEU A 91 -2.98 -3.70 -16.95
N SER A 92 -1.94 -3.84 -17.75
CA SER A 92 -0.57 -3.69 -17.27
C SER A 92 -0.23 -2.22 -17.03
N ASP A 93 0.80 -1.96 -16.21
CA ASP A 93 1.27 -0.58 -15.99
C ASP A 93 1.75 0.07 -17.29
N GLU A 94 2.41 -0.70 -18.19
CA GLU A 94 2.84 -0.23 -19.49
C GLU A 94 1.64 0.20 -20.36
N GLU A 95 0.58 -0.62 -20.42
CA GLU A 95 -0.65 -0.28 -21.14
C GLU A 95 -1.34 0.93 -20.49
N LYS A 96 -1.43 0.99 -19.15
CA LYS A 96 -2.02 2.09 -18.39
C LYS A 96 -1.33 3.41 -18.74
N PHE A 97 -0.02 3.46 -18.58
CA PHE A 97 0.73 4.69 -18.85
C PHE A 97 0.83 4.99 -20.34
N GLY A 98 0.73 4.01 -21.23
CA GLY A 98 0.59 4.23 -22.65
C GLY A 98 -0.69 5.00 -23.00
N ILE A 99 -1.84 4.57 -22.44
CA ILE A 99 -3.12 5.26 -22.62
C ILE A 99 -3.08 6.67 -22.01
N LEU A 100 -2.56 6.81 -20.81
CA LEU A 100 -2.52 8.10 -20.13
C LEU A 100 -1.63 9.11 -20.88
N ARG A 101 -0.45 8.71 -21.37
CA ARG A 101 0.41 9.56 -22.17
C ARG A 101 -0.27 10.02 -23.46
N GLU A 102 -0.97 9.14 -24.16
CA GLU A 102 -1.75 9.52 -25.33
C GLU A 102 -2.81 10.59 -25.00
N LEU A 103 -3.56 10.38 -23.91
CA LEU A 103 -4.59 11.31 -23.47
C LEU A 103 -4.03 12.64 -22.97
N THR A 104 -2.91 12.62 -22.25
CA THR A 104 -2.26 13.85 -21.78
C THR A 104 -1.68 14.66 -22.93
N LEU A 105 -1.16 14.02 -23.97
CA LEU A 105 -0.75 14.70 -25.21
C LEU A 105 -1.92 15.34 -25.93
N ASN A 106 -3.08 14.69 -25.94
CA ASN A 106 -4.26 15.19 -26.65
C ASN A 106 -4.98 16.35 -25.92
N TYR A 107 -5.00 16.33 -24.59
CA TYR A 107 -5.80 17.23 -23.77
C TYR A 107 -4.98 18.12 -22.82
N GLY A 108 -3.74 17.74 -22.51
CA GLY A 108 -2.93 18.40 -21.48
C GLY A 108 -2.25 19.70 -21.93
N GLY A 109 -2.16 19.97 -23.24
CA GLY A 109 -1.46 21.15 -23.75
C GLY A 109 0.01 21.16 -23.28
N ASP A 110 0.47 22.30 -22.77
CA ASP A 110 1.84 22.47 -22.28
C ASP A 110 2.19 21.55 -21.10
N LEU A 111 1.21 21.13 -20.30
CA LEU A 111 1.41 20.19 -19.19
C LEU A 111 1.83 18.79 -19.66
N ALA A 112 1.55 18.43 -20.90
CA ALA A 112 1.96 17.14 -21.47
C ALA A 112 3.49 16.98 -21.59
N GLU A 113 4.22 18.08 -21.56
CA GLU A 113 5.69 18.08 -21.58
C GLU A 113 6.29 17.82 -20.19
N GLU A 114 5.52 17.94 -19.13
CA GLU A 114 5.95 17.61 -17.77
C GLU A 114 6.03 16.08 -17.60
N GLY A 115 7.24 15.59 -17.28
CA GLY A 115 7.55 14.16 -17.28
C GLY A 115 6.69 13.31 -16.34
N ASP A 116 6.20 13.87 -15.22
CA ASP A 116 5.44 13.19 -14.18
C ASP A 116 3.92 13.39 -14.30
N PHE A 117 3.44 14.16 -15.29
CA PHE A 117 2.03 14.49 -15.44
C PHE A 117 1.11 13.25 -15.62
N PRO A 118 1.46 12.23 -16.44
CA PRO A 118 0.66 11.01 -16.51
C PRO A 118 0.57 10.24 -15.19
N GLU A 119 1.62 10.26 -14.37
CA GLU A 119 1.67 9.63 -13.06
C GLU A 119 0.81 10.37 -12.04
N GLU A 120 0.75 11.70 -12.10
CA GLU A 120 -0.12 12.52 -11.27
C GLU A 120 -1.58 12.30 -11.62
N ILE A 121 -1.93 12.31 -12.90
CA ILE A 121 -3.27 11.94 -13.37
C ILE A 121 -3.67 10.54 -12.92
N ALA A 122 -2.77 9.56 -13.02
CA ALA A 122 -3.05 8.20 -12.56
C ALA A 122 -3.38 8.14 -11.08
N ARG A 123 -2.67 8.92 -10.25
CA ARG A 123 -2.95 9.03 -8.80
C ARG A 123 -4.31 9.63 -8.52
N GLU A 124 -4.67 10.71 -9.21
CA GLU A 124 -5.97 11.37 -9.04
C GLU A 124 -7.12 10.47 -9.51
N ILE A 125 -6.98 9.74 -10.62
CA ILE A 125 -7.94 8.73 -11.07
C ILE A 125 -8.19 7.69 -9.97
N SER A 126 -7.13 7.19 -9.33
CA SER A 126 -7.25 6.22 -8.23
C SER A 126 -7.98 6.80 -7.02
N VAL A 127 -7.73 8.06 -6.68
CA VAL A 127 -8.45 8.76 -5.59
C VAL A 127 -9.94 8.89 -5.91
N VAL A 128 -10.28 9.31 -7.12
CA VAL A 128 -11.67 9.47 -7.58
C VAL A 128 -12.41 8.14 -7.53
N LYS A 129 -11.83 7.08 -8.13
CA LYS A 129 -12.43 5.73 -8.15
C LYS A 129 -12.54 5.14 -6.73
N GLY A 130 -11.45 5.15 -5.97
CA GLY A 130 -11.37 4.53 -4.65
C GLY A 130 -12.27 5.17 -3.60
N ASN A 131 -12.62 6.45 -3.75
CA ASN A 131 -13.49 7.17 -2.83
C ASN A 131 -14.89 7.46 -3.39
N LYS A 132 -15.23 6.93 -4.57
CA LYS A 132 -16.52 7.14 -5.27
C LYS A 132 -16.86 8.61 -5.40
N ILE A 133 -15.90 9.45 -5.70
CA ILE A 133 -16.12 10.88 -5.87
C ILE A 133 -16.79 11.08 -7.22
N ALA A 134 -17.93 11.77 -7.25
CA ALA A 134 -18.56 12.17 -8.49
C ALA A 134 -17.63 13.14 -9.23
N LEU A 135 -17.38 12.88 -10.51
CA LEU A 135 -16.36 13.60 -11.30
C LEU A 135 -16.63 15.12 -11.36
N GLU A 136 -17.91 15.51 -11.33
CA GLU A 136 -18.35 16.91 -11.24
C GLU A 136 -17.97 17.61 -9.92
N HIS A 137 -17.70 16.85 -8.87
CA HIS A 137 -17.33 17.36 -7.55
C HIS A 137 -15.84 17.15 -7.22
N TYR A 138 -15.07 16.67 -8.20
CA TYR A 138 -13.63 16.52 -8.04
C TYR A 138 -12.90 17.73 -8.66
N TYR A 139 -12.00 18.29 -7.87
CA TYR A 139 -11.12 19.39 -8.27
C TYR A 139 -9.69 18.85 -8.35
N SER A 140 -9.13 18.88 -9.56
CA SER A 140 -7.77 18.38 -9.80
C SER A 140 -6.72 19.29 -9.17
N SER A 141 -5.67 18.71 -8.63
CA SER A 141 -4.51 19.45 -8.11
C SER A 141 -3.39 19.58 -9.12
N CYS A 142 -3.40 18.79 -10.21
CA CYS A 142 -2.32 18.75 -11.18
C CYS A 142 -2.66 19.43 -12.52
N CYS A 143 -3.95 19.71 -12.80
CA CYS A 143 -4.36 20.36 -14.04
C CYS A 143 -5.73 21.05 -13.90
N PRO A 144 -6.17 21.86 -14.89
CA PRO A 144 -7.53 22.38 -14.93
C PRO A 144 -8.58 21.26 -14.89
N ASP A 145 -9.65 21.44 -14.11
CA ASP A 145 -10.69 20.42 -13.88
C ASP A 145 -11.26 19.83 -15.17
N GLU A 146 -11.46 20.67 -16.19
CA GLU A 146 -11.98 20.21 -17.47
C GLU A 146 -11.01 19.26 -18.20
N VAL A 147 -9.71 19.56 -18.15
CA VAL A 147 -8.67 18.70 -18.70
C VAL A 147 -8.66 17.34 -17.98
N PHE A 148 -8.72 17.37 -16.65
CA PHE A 148 -8.81 16.14 -15.88
C PHE A 148 -10.02 15.30 -16.25
N ARG A 149 -11.21 15.93 -16.39
CA ARG A 149 -12.45 15.24 -16.75
C ARG A 149 -12.35 14.59 -18.13
N GLN A 150 -11.78 15.28 -19.12
CA GLN A 150 -11.57 14.74 -20.47
C GLN A 150 -10.63 13.54 -20.45
N ILE A 151 -9.51 13.64 -19.73
CA ILE A 151 -8.54 12.54 -19.59
C ILE A 151 -9.18 11.36 -18.84
N TYR A 152 -9.89 11.60 -17.76
CA TYR A 152 -10.58 10.57 -17.00
C TYR A 152 -11.61 9.79 -17.85
N GLN A 153 -12.44 10.51 -18.60
CA GLN A 153 -13.45 9.91 -19.49
C GLN A 153 -12.77 9.11 -20.60
N GLY A 154 -11.79 9.70 -21.29
CA GLY A 154 -11.03 9.01 -22.34
C GLY A 154 -10.32 7.76 -21.83
N TYR A 155 -9.76 7.80 -20.62
CA TYR A 155 -9.14 6.64 -19.99
C TYR A 155 -10.17 5.52 -19.72
N ARG A 156 -11.32 5.88 -19.18
CA ARG A 156 -12.42 4.93 -18.94
C ARG A 156 -12.90 4.27 -20.23
N GLU A 157 -13.12 5.05 -21.29
CA GLU A 157 -13.52 4.56 -22.61
C GLU A 157 -12.47 3.64 -23.24
N ALA A 158 -11.19 3.98 -23.14
CA ALA A 158 -10.07 3.18 -23.62
C ALA A 158 -9.98 1.83 -22.89
N CYS A 159 -10.20 1.81 -21.58
CA CYS A 159 -10.26 0.56 -20.81
C CYS A 159 -11.46 -0.30 -21.20
N GLN A 160 -12.65 0.29 -21.33
CA GLN A 160 -13.88 -0.40 -21.67
C GLN A 160 -13.82 -1.01 -23.08
N SER A 161 -13.38 -0.25 -24.09
CA SER A 161 -13.26 -0.72 -25.47
C SER A 161 -12.31 -1.90 -25.64
N ARG A 162 -11.26 -1.94 -24.82
CA ARG A 162 -10.26 -3.03 -24.79
C ARG A 162 -10.63 -4.17 -23.86
N ARG A 163 -11.77 -4.09 -23.15
CA ARG A 163 -12.18 -5.01 -22.07
C ARG A 163 -11.09 -5.23 -21.03
N LYS A 164 -10.42 -4.15 -20.65
CA LYS A 164 -9.34 -4.14 -19.65
C LYS A 164 -9.83 -3.52 -18.35
N LEU A 165 -9.28 -4.01 -17.25
CA LEU A 165 -9.51 -3.54 -15.87
C LEU A 165 -8.20 -3.09 -15.27
N ASP A 166 -8.12 -1.89 -14.78
CA ASP A 166 -7.05 -1.51 -13.87
C ASP A 166 -7.33 -2.03 -12.44
N PHE A 167 -6.40 -1.83 -11.54
CA PHE A 167 -6.57 -2.28 -10.15
C PHE A 167 -7.73 -1.60 -9.43
N ASP A 168 -7.99 -0.32 -9.72
CA ASP A 168 -9.09 0.42 -9.12
C ASP A 168 -10.45 -0.08 -9.65
N ASP A 169 -10.51 -0.42 -10.94
CA ASP A 169 -11.72 -1.01 -11.56
C ASP A 169 -12.09 -2.36 -10.93
N MET A 170 -11.10 -3.15 -10.50
CA MET A 170 -11.39 -4.43 -9.82
C MET A 170 -12.21 -4.22 -8.54
N ILE A 171 -11.91 -3.16 -7.81
CA ILE A 171 -12.64 -2.82 -6.58
C ILE A 171 -14.00 -2.22 -6.94
N LEU A 172 -14.03 -1.25 -7.86
CA LEU A 172 -15.24 -0.55 -8.28
C LEU A 172 -16.28 -1.53 -8.84
N TYR A 173 -15.89 -2.40 -9.77
CA TYR A 173 -16.84 -3.36 -10.36
C TYR A 173 -17.28 -4.46 -9.38
N CYS A 174 -16.45 -4.81 -8.41
CA CYS A 174 -16.89 -5.69 -7.32
C CYS A 174 -17.98 -5.02 -6.47
N TYR A 175 -17.84 -3.74 -6.17
CA TYR A 175 -18.86 -2.97 -5.48
C TYR A 175 -20.15 -2.89 -6.29
N GLU A 176 -20.07 -2.51 -7.56
CA GLU A 176 -21.24 -2.43 -8.46
C GLU A 176 -21.94 -3.78 -8.60
N LEU A 177 -21.17 -4.87 -8.74
CA LEU A 177 -21.70 -6.23 -8.77
C LEU A 177 -22.56 -6.52 -7.51
N PHE A 178 -22.05 -6.23 -6.34
CA PHE A 178 -22.77 -6.47 -5.09
C PHE A 178 -23.98 -5.56 -4.88
N VAL A 179 -23.96 -4.35 -5.45
CA VAL A 179 -25.12 -3.46 -5.45
C VAL A 179 -26.23 -4.03 -6.36
N GLN A 180 -25.87 -4.49 -7.54
CA GLN A 180 -26.83 -4.94 -8.57
C GLN A 180 -27.30 -6.39 -8.38
N ARG A 181 -26.40 -7.30 -7.92
CA ARG A 181 -26.62 -8.74 -7.82
C ARG A 181 -26.57 -9.20 -6.36
N LYS A 182 -27.71 -9.04 -5.68
CA LYS A 182 -27.85 -9.42 -4.28
C LYS A 182 -27.68 -10.93 -4.04
N ASP A 183 -28.06 -11.75 -5.01
CA ASP A 183 -27.87 -13.20 -5.01
C ASP A 183 -26.39 -13.58 -4.95
N ILE A 184 -25.52 -12.86 -5.67
CA ILE A 184 -24.07 -13.07 -5.64
C ILE A 184 -23.52 -12.61 -4.30
N LEU A 185 -23.93 -11.43 -3.81
CA LEU A 185 -23.51 -10.94 -2.51
C LEU A 185 -23.86 -11.94 -1.38
N GLU A 186 -25.09 -12.44 -1.35
CA GLU A 186 -25.54 -13.43 -0.37
C GLU A 186 -24.72 -14.74 -0.42
N ALA A 187 -24.34 -15.19 -1.61
CA ALA A 187 -23.49 -16.37 -1.75
C ALA A 187 -22.10 -16.15 -1.11
N TRP A 188 -21.53 -14.96 -1.29
CA TRP A 188 -20.24 -14.61 -0.68
C TRP A 188 -20.34 -14.32 0.81
N GLN A 189 -21.44 -13.75 1.32
CA GLN A 189 -21.73 -13.61 2.75
C GLN A 189 -21.84 -14.96 3.45
N LYS A 190 -22.47 -15.95 2.81
CA LYS A 190 -22.52 -17.33 3.33
C LYS A 190 -21.15 -18.00 3.34
N LYS A 191 -20.28 -17.66 2.41
CA LYS A 191 -18.91 -18.16 2.36
C LYS A 191 -18.01 -17.48 3.40
N PHE A 192 -18.00 -16.16 3.43
CA PHE A 192 -17.15 -15.39 4.34
C PHE A 192 -17.94 -14.85 5.52
N GLN A 193 -18.14 -15.69 6.51
CA GLN A 193 -18.91 -15.34 7.70
C GLN A 193 -18.08 -14.56 8.73
N TYR A 194 -16.75 -14.64 8.64
CA TYR A 194 -15.81 -13.96 9.51
C TYR A 194 -14.75 -13.27 8.65
N ILE A 195 -14.61 -11.97 8.84
CA ILE A 195 -13.68 -11.14 8.06
C ILE A 195 -12.70 -10.46 9.00
N LEU A 196 -11.42 -10.72 8.79
CA LEU A 196 -10.32 -10.10 9.51
C LEU A 196 -9.57 -9.19 8.56
N VAL A 197 -9.35 -7.94 8.94
CA VAL A 197 -8.68 -6.93 8.11
C VAL A 197 -7.46 -6.40 8.83
N ASP A 198 -6.29 -6.56 8.22
CA ASP A 198 -5.01 -6.00 8.67
C ASP A 198 -4.76 -4.64 8.02
N GLU A 199 -3.95 -3.82 8.67
CA GLU A 199 -3.59 -2.46 8.24
C GLU A 199 -4.82 -1.63 7.86
N PHE A 200 -5.84 -1.68 8.72
CA PHE A 200 -7.16 -1.09 8.44
C PHE A 200 -7.12 0.43 8.25
N GLN A 201 -6.11 1.13 8.76
CA GLN A 201 -5.90 2.57 8.54
C GLN A 201 -5.62 2.94 7.08
N ASP A 202 -5.20 1.98 6.25
CA ASP A 202 -4.78 2.23 4.87
C ASP A 202 -5.87 1.92 3.83
N ILE A 203 -7.08 1.56 4.27
CA ILE A 203 -8.20 1.29 3.34
C ILE A 203 -8.81 2.58 2.80
N ASN A 204 -9.37 2.49 1.59
CA ASN A 204 -10.21 3.54 1.01
C ASN A 204 -11.70 3.28 1.25
N GLN A 205 -12.55 4.26 0.91
CA GLN A 205 -13.98 4.19 1.13
C GLN A 205 -14.63 3.00 0.41
N LEU A 206 -14.21 2.74 -0.81
CA LEU A 206 -14.79 1.67 -1.64
C LEU A 206 -14.48 0.28 -1.08
N GLN A 207 -13.24 0.07 -0.61
CA GLN A 207 -12.85 -1.17 0.08
C GLN A 207 -13.67 -1.38 1.35
N TYR A 208 -13.84 -0.32 2.14
CA TYR A 208 -14.66 -0.36 3.35
C TYR A 208 -16.11 -0.72 3.07
N ASP A 209 -16.72 -0.10 2.06
CA ASP A 209 -18.10 -0.37 1.69
C ASP A 209 -18.30 -1.84 1.29
N ILE A 210 -17.38 -2.42 0.51
CA ILE A 210 -17.45 -3.85 0.13
C ILE A 210 -17.30 -4.75 1.36
N VAL A 211 -16.35 -4.45 2.24
CA VAL A 211 -16.18 -5.21 3.50
C VAL A 211 -17.44 -5.15 4.35
N ARG A 212 -18.06 -3.98 4.50
CA ARG A 212 -19.33 -3.82 5.21
C ARG A 212 -20.47 -4.61 4.57
N MET A 213 -20.53 -4.65 3.24
CA MET A 213 -21.54 -5.46 2.53
C MET A 213 -21.31 -6.95 2.80
N LEU A 214 -20.07 -7.41 2.71
CA LEU A 214 -19.74 -8.82 2.96
C LEU A 214 -19.97 -9.25 4.41
N ALA A 215 -19.68 -8.39 5.38
CA ALA A 215 -19.81 -8.72 6.81
C ALA A 215 -21.26 -8.89 7.26
N LYS A 216 -22.24 -8.34 6.54
CA LYS A 216 -23.66 -8.46 6.89
C LYS A 216 -24.18 -9.88 6.66
N PRO A 217 -25.25 -10.29 7.39
CA PRO A 217 -25.90 -9.54 8.48
C PRO A 217 -25.19 -9.66 9.84
N GLN A 218 -24.26 -10.60 10.02
CA GLN A 218 -23.67 -10.95 11.33
C GLN A 218 -22.68 -9.88 11.83
N ASN A 219 -22.09 -9.11 10.93
CA ASN A 219 -21.05 -8.12 11.22
C ASN A 219 -19.85 -8.69 11.99
N ASN A 220 -19.48 -9.95 11.74
CA ASN A 220 -18.28 -10.56 12.34
C ASN A 220 -17.03 -9.96 11.64
N LEU A 221 -16.77 -8.71 11.95
CA LEU A 221 -15.69 -7.90 11.36
C LEU A 221 -14.65 -7.58 12.44
N PHE A 222 -13.47 -8.16 12.28
CA PHE A 222 -12.32 -7.92 13.13
C PHE A 222 -11.31 -7.07 12.40
N ILE A 223 -11.04 -5.88 12.89
CA ILE A 223 -10.08 -4.97 12.28
C ILE A 223 -8.88 -4.75 13.18
N VAL A 224 -7.70 -4.73 12.57
CA VAL A 224 -6.44 -4.39 13.24
C VAL A 224 -5.78 -3.26 12.47
N GLY A 225 -5.31 -2.26 13.18
CA GLY A 225 -4.63 -1.14 12.54
C GLY A 225 -3.96 -0.20 13.53
N ASP A 226 -3.21 0.72 12.99
CA ASP A 226 -2.55 1.80 13.70
C ASP A 226 -2.76 3.12 12.93
N ASP A 227 -3.66 3.95 13.42
CA ASP A 227 -3.99 5.24 12.82
C ASP A 227 -2.76 6.16 12.71
N ASP A 228 -1.76 5.98 13.58
CA ASP A 228 -0.49 6.71 13.55
C ASP A 228 0.43 6.27 12.39
N GLN A 229 0.17 5.12 11.78
CA GLN A 229 0.93 4.57 10.65
C GLN A 229 0.25 4.78 9.29
N SER A 230 -0.82 5.55 9.20
CA SER A 230 -1.50 5.86 7.94
C SER A 230 -0.64 6.81 7.09
N ILE A 231 0.08 6.24 6.11
CA ILE A 231 0.97 6.97 5.20
C ILE A 231 0.56 6.87 3.73
N TYR A 232 -0.56 6.19 3.43
CA TYR A 232 -1.05 5.97 2.06
C TYR A 232 -2.20 6.90 1.66
N HIS A 233 -2.33 8.08 2.29
CA HIS A 233 -3.35 9.06 1.93
C HIS A 233 -3.27 9.46 0.45
N PHE A 234 -2.07 9.60 -0.10
CA PHE A 234 -1.82 9.87 -1.52
C PHE A 234 -2.29 8.76 -2.48
N ARG A 235 -2.63 7.57 -1.95
CA ARG A 235 -3.27 6.45 -2.68
C ARG A 235 -4.76 6.33 -2.38
N GLY A 236 -5.35 7.34 -1.76
CA GLY A 236 -6.76 7.35 -1.41
C GLY A 236 -7.14 6.69 -0.08
N ALA A 237 -6.15 6.29 0.74
CA ALA A 237 -6.41 5.81 2.09
C ALA A 237 -7.12 6.87 2.94
N ARG A 238 -8.06 6.44 3.77
CA ARG A 238 -8.87 7.30 4.62
C ARG A 238 -8.82 6.85 6.08
N PRO A 239 -7.85 7.33 6.86
CA PRO A 239 -7.73 6.96 8.28
C PRO A 239 -8.98 7.31 9.10
N GLU A 240 -9.78 8.28 8.64
CA GLU A 240 -11.06 8.62 9.27
C GLU A 240 -12.03 7.43 9.34
N ILE A 241 -11.91 6.46 8.43
CA ILE A 241 -12.73 5.24 8.45
C ILE A 241 -12.45 4.47 9.75
N MET A 242 -11.19 4.32 10.11
CA MET A 242 -10.80 3.66 11.35
C MET A 242 -11.21 4.47 12.57
N LEU A 243 -11.01 5.79 12.55
CA LEU A 243 -11.39 6.69 13.65
C LEU A 243 -12.91 6.69 13.90
N ASN A 244 -13.73 6.45 12.87
CA ASN A 244 -15.18 6.40 12.94
C ASN A 244 -15.75 4.99 13.08
N PHE A 245 -14.93 3.95 13.23
CA PHE A 245 -15.38 2.56 13.22
C PHE A 245 -16.42 2.26 14.30
N THR A 246 -16.22 2.74 15.53
CA THR A 246 -17.17 2.57 16.63
C THR A 246 -18.47 3.37 16.46
N ARG A 247 -18.46 4.41 15.62
CA ARG A 247 -19.68 5.12 15.22
C ARG A 247 -20.48 4.30 14.21
N ASP A 248 -19.81 3.63 13.27
CA ASP A 248 -20.45 2.76 12.28
C ASP A 248 -20.93 1.44 12.88
N TYR A 249 -20.24 0.98 13.92
CA TYR A 249 -20.53 -0.22 14.70
C TYR A 249 -20.56 0.12 16.20
N PRO A 250 -21.71 0.60 16.73
CA PRO A 250 -21.80 1.02 18.14
C PRO A 250 -21.51 -0.11 19.15
N ASP A 251 -21.78 -1.35 18.75
CA ASP A 251 -21.54 -2.55 19.57
C ASP A 251 -20.11 -3.10 19.42
N ALA A 252 -19.22 -2.39 18.74
CA ALA A 252 -17.85 -2.85 18.53
C ALA A 252 -17.05 -2.82 19.83
N GLU A 253 -16.43 -3.93 20.15
CA GLU A 253 -15.42 -3.98 21.21
C GLU A 253 -14.11 -3.37 20.69
N THR A 254 -13.40 -2.64 21.56
CA THR A 254 -12.10 -2.06 21.24
C THR A 254 -11.05 -2.55 22.23
N VAL A 255 -9.95 -3.06 21.71
CA VAL A 255 -8.78 -3.48 22.48
C VAL A 255 -7.55 -2.72 22.00
N THR A 256 -6.72 -2.28 22.92
CA THR A 256 -5.46 -1.57 22.58
C THR A 256 -4.26 -2.49 22.85
N LEU A 257 -3.38 -2.62 21.89
CA LEU A 257 -2.06 -3.22 22.07
C LEU A 257 -1.04 -2.11 22.30
N ASP A 258 -0.69 -1.91 23.56
CA ASP A 258 0.10 -0.78 24.03
C ASP A 258 1.57 -1.10 24.33
N VAL A 259 2.00 -2.35 24.07
CA VAL A 259 3.37 -2.79 24.29
C VAL A 259 4.12 -2.90 22.96
N ASN A 260 5.18 -2.12 22.80
CA ASN A 260 6.09 -2.19 21.66
C ASN A 260 7.25 -3.14 21.98
N TYR A 261 7.33 -4.25 21.27
CA TYR A 261 8.39 -5.26 21.41
C TYR A 261 9.57 -5.04 20.44
N ARG A 262 9.51 -4.01 19.59
CA ARG A 262 10.49 -3.77 18.52
C ARG A 262 11.56 -2.78 18.91
N CYS A 263 11.16 -1.63 19.40
CA CYS A 263 12.04 -0.48 19.59
C CYS A 263 12.60 -0.38 21.01
N SER A 264 13.80 0.20 21.13
CA SER A 264 14.32 0.65 22.44
C SER A 264 13.49 1.82 22.97
N GLY A 265 13.62 2.10 24.28
CA GLY A 265 12.87 3.16 24.95
C GLY A 265 13.09 4.54 24.33
N GLN A 266 14.34 4.87 23.96
CA GLN A 266 14.67 6.16 23.33
C GLN A 266 14.02 6.34 21.96
N ILE A 267 14.01 5.29 21.13
CA ILE A 267 13.35 5.33 19.81
C ILE A 267 11.84 5.50 19.99
N LEU A 268 11.22 4.71 20.89
CA LEU A 268 9.80 4.80 21.14
C LEU A 268 9.40 6.19 21.66
N SER A 269 10.16 6.74 22.59
CA SER A 269 9.92 8.09 23.15
C SER A 269 10.00 9.17 22.07
N ALA A 270 11.02 9.13 21.20
CA ALA A 270 11.16 10.07 20.09
C ALA A 270 10.00 9.96 19.10
N ALA A 271 9.61 8.74 18.71
CA ALA A 271 8.48 8.51 17.82
C ALA A 271 7.16 9.02 18.41
N MET A 272 6.92 8.75 19.71
CA MET A 272 5.72 9.22 20.40
C MET A 272 5.67 10.75 20.52
N HIS A 273 6.83 11.42 20.64
CA HIS A 273 6.89 12.87 20.64
C HIS A 273 6.49 13.44 19.27
N VAL A 274 7.06 12.91 18.19
CA VAL A 274 6.74 13.37 16.83
C VAL A 274 5.26 13.15 16.50
N ILE A 275 4.72 11.94 16.75
CA ILE A 275 3.33 11.65 16.43
C ILE A 275 2.33 12.40 17.33
N GLY A 276 2.76 12.84 18.51
CA GLY A 276 1.96 13.62 19.45
C GLY A 276 1.49 14.97 18.89
N GLU A 277 2.17 15.52 17.87
CA GLU A 277 1.76 16.73 17.16
C GLU A 277 0.51 16.51 16.31
N ASN A 278 0.21 15.27 15.93
CA ASN A 278 -1.00 14.94 15.20
C ASN A 278 -2.22 14.99 16.13
N LYS A 279 -3.20 15.83 15.81
CA LYS A 279 -4.40 16.03 16.65
C LYS A 279 -5.54 15.05 16.36
N LYS A 280 -5.59 14.47 15.14
CA LYS A 280 -6.63 13.54 14.72
C LYS A 280 -6.13 12.10 14.83
N ARG A 281 -6.13 11.57 16.05
CA ARG A 281 -5.66 10.22 16.34
C ARG A 281 -6.30 9.65 17.60
N PHE A 282 -6.26 8.33 17.76
CA PHE A 282 -6.56 7.69 19.03
C PHE A 282 -5.46 8.01 20.07
N SER A 283 -5.88 8.26 21.29
CA SER A 283 -4.92 8.43 22.40
C SER A 283 -4.35 7.06 22.79
N LYS A 284 -3.04 6.89 22.58
CA LYS A 284 -2.30 5.65 22.91
C LYS A 284 -1.15 5.97 23.85
N LYS A 285 -0.94 5.14 24.88
CA LYS A 285 0.22 5.22 25.76
C LYS A 285 1.04 3.96 25.53
N LEU A 286 2.08 4.07 24.71
CA LEU A 286 2.92 2.92 24.40
C LEU A 286 4.05 2.77 25.41
N SER A 287 4.32 1.53 25.76
CA SER A 287 5.46 1.13 26.60
C SER A 287 6.34 0.12 25.85
N THR A 288 7.56 -0.10 26.32
CA THR A 288 8.43 -1.15 25.78
C THR A 288 9.16 -1.86 26.91
N PRO A 289 9.26 -3.20 26.87
CA PRO A 289 10.09 -3.97 27.80
C PRO A 289 11.57 -3.94 27.41
N ASN A 290 11.90 -3.41 26.23
CA ASN A 290 13.26 -3.35 25.73
C ASN A 290 14.11 -2.34 26.52
N GLN A 291 15.43 -2.47 26.42
CA GLN A 291 16.36 -1.54 27.03
C GLN A 291 16.12 -0.10 26.59
N VAL A 292 16.55 0.86 27.38
CA VAL A 292 16.45 2.29 27.07
C VAL A 292 17.07 2.63 25.71
N GLY A 293 18.22 2.03 25.40
CA GLY A 293 18.93 2.19 24.13
C GLY A 293 19.68 3.53 24.02
N LYS A 294 20.32 3.75 22.87
CA LYS A 294 21.03 4.98 22.54
C LYS A 294 20.01 6.08 22.18
N ALA A 295 20.35 7.32 22.47
CA ALA A 295 19.55 8.47 22.07
C ALA A 295 19.49 8.59 20.54
N VAL A 296 18.35 9.02 20.04
CA VAL A 296 18.18 9.39 18.62
C VAL A 296 19.06 10.60 18.33
N GLN A 297 19.85 10.54 17.26
CA GLN A 297 20.73 11.62 16.85
C GLN A 297 20.15 12.33 15.63
N ILE A 298 20.22 13.66 15.63
CA ILE A 298 19.89 14.51 14.50
C ILE A 298 21.19 15.20 14.08
N ARG A 299 21.52 15.12 12.80
CA ARG A 299 22.71 15.79 12.24
C ARG A 299 22.28 16.60 11.02
N GLU A 300 22.81 17.81 10.92
CA GLU A 300 22.59 18.70 9.79
C GLU A 300 23.87 18.84 8.98
N PHE A 301 23.74 18.88 7.66
CA PHE A 301 24.85 19.02 6.73
C PHE A 301 24.61 20.18 5.78
N GLN A 302 25.67 20.81 5.28
CA GLN A 302 25.56 21.95 4.37
C GLN A 302 25.12 21.54 2.94
N ASN A 303 25.40 20.30 2.56
CA ASN A 303 25.04 19.75 1.26
C ASN A 303 24.91 18.23 1.31
N PRO A 304 24.20 17.62 0.34
CA PRO A 304 23.97 16.17 0.30
C PRO A 304 25.26 15.33 0.25
N ARG A 305 26.33 15.86 -0.35
CA ARG A 305 27.60 15.12 -0.45
C ARG A 305 28.25 14.93 0.92
N GLU A 306 28.21 15.93 1.78
CA GLU A 306 28.70 15.83 3.16
C GLU A 306 27.88 14.82 3.97
N GLU A 307 26.56 14.83 3.80
CA GLU A 307 25.65 13.85 4.40
C GLU A 307 26.03 12.42 3.97
N TYR A 308 26.16 12.16 2.66
CA TYR A 308 26.51 10.84 2.16
C TYR A 308 27.86 10.36 2.68
N LEU A 309 28.86 11.24 2.69
CA LEU A 309 30.18 10.89 3.24
C LEU A 309 30.16 10.59 4.72
N ALA A 310 29.37 11.32 5.50
CA ALA A 310 29.22 11.07 6.94
C ALA A 310 28.54 9.72 7.21
N VAL A 311 27.46 9.41 6.47
CA VAL A 311 26.77 8.10 6.56
C VAL A 311 27.69 6.96 6.20
N VAL A 312 28.42 7.08 5.09
CA VAL A 312 29.36 6.02 4.64
C VAL A 312 30.51 5.84 5.62
N SER A 313 31.03 6.93 6.20
CA SER A 313 32.08 6.87 7.22
C SER A 313 31.61 6.12 8.47
N GLU A 314 30.38 6.41 8.94
CA GLU A 314 29.80 5.70 10.09
C GLU A 314 29.61 4.21 9.80
N LEU A 315 29.13 3.84 8.59
CA LEU A 315 28.98 2.44 8.20
C LEU A 315 30.32 1.70 8.15
N ARG A 316 31.36 2.36 7.67
CA ARG A 316 32.69 1.78 7.67
C ARG A 316 33.24 1.55 9.08
N GLU A 317 33.09 2.53 9.96
CA GLU A 317 33.47 2.38 11.35
C GLU A 317 32.75 1.21 12.02
N ARG A 318 31.44 1.06 11.77
CA ARG A 318 30.66 -0.10 12.28
C ARG A 318 31.20 -1.42 11.72
N MET A 319 31.51 -1.46 10.43
CA MET A 319 32.06 -2.65 9.77
C MET A 319 33.44 -3.01 10.35
N GLU A 320 34.31 -2.02 10.57
CA GLU A 320 35.63 -2.21 11.18
C GLU A 320 35.54 -2.68 12.64
N ASN A 321 34.48 -2.28 13.34
CA ASN A 321 34.15 -2.74 14.70
C ASN A 321 33.47 -4.12 14.72
N GLY A 322 33.25 -4.76 13.56
CA GLY A 322 32.67 -6.10 13.47
C GLY A 322 31.15 -6.13 13.61
N GLU A 323 30.46 -4.98 13.48
CA GLU A 323 28.98 -4.91 13.47
C GLU A 323 28.46 -5.48 12.13
N ARG A 324 27.29 -6.13 12.18
CA ARG A 324 26.61 -6.68 11.01
C ARG A 324 25.85 -5.58 10.27
N LEU A 325 26.32 -5.21 9.09
CA LEU A 325 25.66 -4.19 8.28
C LEU A 325 24.29 -4.63 7.73
N GLU A 326 24.04 -5.93 7.64
CA GLU A 326 22.75 -6.48 7.21
C GLU A 326 21.58 -6.11 8.15
N ASP A 327 21.88 -5.73 9.40
CA ASP A 327 20.91 -5.26 10.38
C ASP A 327 20.71 -3.72 10.31
N THR A 328 21.33 -3.06 9.33
CA THR A 328 21.26 -1.60 9.14
C THR A 328 20.42 -1.27 7.89
N ALA A 329 19.52 -0.29 8.02
CA ALA A 329 18.74 0.23 6.90
C ALA A 329 18.91 1.74 6.79
N ILE A 330 19.02 2.24 5.55
CA ILE A 330 18.98 3.66 5.23
C ILE A 330 17.65 3.94 4.53
N LEU A 331 16.86 4.86 5.09
CA LEU A 331 15.59 5.27 4.52
C LEU A 331 15.75 6.66 3.89
N LEU A 332 15.32 6.80 2.65
CA LEU A 332 15.39 8.02 1.88
C LEU A 332 13.97 8.50 1.53
N ARG A 333 13.80 9.79 1.35
CA ARG A 333 12.50 10.36 0.99
C ARG A 333 12.12 10.06 -0.45
N THR A 334 13.10 10.09 -1.36
CA THR A 334 12.91 9.85 -2.79
C THR A 334 13.97 8.89 -3.34
N ASN A 335 13.66 8.25 -4.47
CA ASN A 335 14.61 7.37 -5.15
C ASN A 335 15.78 8.15 -5.78
N GLN A 336 15.61 9.44 -6.08
CA GLN A 336 16.67 10.29 -6.61
C GLN A 336 17.79 10.52 -5.61
N GLU A 337 17.47 10.66 -4.33
CA GLU A 337 18.46 10.81 -3.26
C GLU A 337 19.38 9.60 -3.15
N ALA A 338 18.89 8.42 -3.56
CA ALA A 338 19.69 7.20 -3.49
C ALA A 338 20.92 7.21 -4.41
N GLU A 339 20.87 7.93 -5.53
CA GLU A 339 21.96 7.90 -6.54
C GLU A 339 23.29 8.40 -5.96
N GLY A 340 23.27 9.56 -5.30
CA GLY A 340 24.47 10.12 -4.69
C GLY A 340 25.02 9.26 -3.55
N LEU A 341 24.14 8.70 -2.71
CA LEU A 341 24.53 7.80 -1.63
C LEU A 341 25.13 6.49 -2.16
N VAL A 342 24.50 5.89 -3.17
CA VAL A 342 25.01 4.66 -3.82
C VAL A 342 26.39 4.90 -4.41
N GLY A 343 26.61 6.04 -5.10
CA GLY A 343 27.94 6.40 -5.59
C GLY A 343 28.99 6.43 -4.46
N ALA A 344 28.65 7.06 -3.34
CA ALA A 344 29.55 7.14 -2.18
C ALA A 344 29.82 5.76 -1.53
N LEU A 345 28.79 4.89 -1.43
CA LEU A 345 28.95 3.52 -0.92
C LEU A 345 29.85 2.67 -1.81
N MET A 346 29.67 2.76 -3.14
CA MET A 346 30.51 2.04 -4.12
C MET A 346 31.98 2.53 -4.07
N GLU A 347 32.20 3.85 -4.06
CA GLU A 347 33.53 4.45 -3.98
C GLU A 347 34.28 3.99 -2.73
N ARG A 348 33.60 3.82 -1.62
CA ARG A 348 34.18 3.40 -0.34
C ARG A 348 34.08 1.90 -0.08
N GLN A 349 33.64 1.11 -1.06
CA GLN A 349 33.51 -0.36 -1.00
C GLN A 349 32.67 -0.85 0.20
N VAL A 350 31.61 -0.12 0.57
CA VAL A 350 30.64 -0.55 1.58
C VAL A 350 29.58 -1.42 0.88
N PRO A 351 29.39 -2.68 1.30
CA PRO A 351 28.37 -3.54 0.71
C PRO A 351 26.96 -3.04 1.06
N PHE A 352 26.08 -3.02 0.09
CA PHE A 352 24.69 -2.63 0.27
C PHE A 352 23.76 -3.45 -0.64
N ASN A 353 22.48 -3.46 -0.27
CA ASN A 353 21.41 -4.00 -1.09
C ASN A 353 20.32 -2.95 -1.27
N MET A 354 19.79 -2.82 -2.48
CA MET A 354 18.70 -1.90 -2.78
C MET A 354 17.41 -2.67 -3.01
N LYS A 355 16.33 -2.18 -2.42
CA LYS A 355 15.00 -2.75 -2.64
C LYS A 355 14.48 -2.44 -4.05
N GLU A 356 14.76 -1.25 -4.55
CA GLU A 356 14.38 -0.79 -5.88
C GLU A 356 15.64 -0.50 -6.71
N LYS A 357 15.57 -0.74 -8.02
CA LYS A 357 16.68 -0.42 -8.92
C LYS A 357 16.74 1.09 -9.15
N LEU A 358 17.95 1.64 -9.18
CA LEU A 358 18.13 3.01 -9.64
C LEU A 358 17.63 3.16 -11.09
N PRO A 359 16.95 4.25 -11.41
CA PRO A 359 16.58 4.52 -12.80
C PRO A 359 17.85 4.59 -13.66
N ASN A 360 17.84 3.89 -14.79
CA ASN A 360 18.94 4.00 -15.75
C ASN A 360 18.78 5.32 -16.51
N LEU A 361 19.59 6.32 -16.16
CA LEU A 361 19.55 7.66 -16.77
C LEU A 361 19.73 7.63 -18.29
N PHE A 362 20.44 6.63 -18.83
CA PHE A 362 20.54 6.46 -20.29
C PHE A 362 19.23 6.03 -20.97
N GLN A 363 18.27 5.53 -20.21
CA GLN A 363 16.93 5.23 -20.72
C GLN A 363 15.97 6.42 -20.63
N HIS A 364 16.37 7.49 -19.94
CA HIS A 364 15.60 8.73 -19.89
C HIS A 364 15.46 9.32 -21.31
N TRP A 365 14.28 9.82 -21.65
CA TRP A 365 13.97 10.29 -23.01
C TRP A 365 14.96 11.34 -23.51
N ILE A 366 15.43 12.27 -22.68
CA ILE A 366 16.45 13.26 -23.03
C ILE A 366 17.74 12.57 -23.46
N CYS A 367 18.25 11.63 -22.67
CA CYS A 367 19.48 10.90 -22.99
C CYS A 367 19.33 10.07 -24.27
N ARG A 368 18.17 9.43 -24.46
CA ARG A 368 17.87 8.68 -25.70
C ARG A 368 17.84 9.60 -26.90
N ASN A 369 17.24 10.78 -26.81
CA ASN A 369 17.23 11.76 -27.89
C ASN A 369 18.62 12.28 -28.16
N LEU A 370 19.40 12.62 -27.15
CA LEU A 370 20.80 13.04 -27.33
C LEU A 370 21.63 11.94 -28.02
N LEU A 371 21.52 10.71 -27.58
CA LEU A 371 22.18 9.57 -28.19
C LEU A 371 21.73 9.37 -29.65
N ALA A 372 20.42 9.50 -29.92
CA ALA A 372 19.89 9.41 -31.29
C ALA A 372 20.47 10.51 -32.20
N TYR A 373 20.57 11.76 -31.71
CA TYR A 373 21.25 12.84 -32.43
C TYR A 373 22.74 12.55 -32.67
N MET A 374 23.44 12.01 -31.67
CA MET A 374 24.85 11.62 -31.80
C MET A 374 25.05 10.51 -32.84
N HIS A 375 24.21 9.47 -32.82
CA HIS A 375 24.22 8.38 -33.80
C HIS A 375 23.90 8.89 -35.19
N PHE A 376 22.94 9.81 -35.33
CA PHE A 376 22.61 10.45 -36.60
C PHE A 376 23.80 11.28 -37.12
N ALA A 377 24.44 12.08 -36.28
CA ALA A 377 25.62 12.86 -36.62
C ALA A 377 26.83 11.99 -37.01
N ALA A 378 26.95 10.79 -36.39
CA ALA A 378 27.97 9.80 -36.75
C ALA A 378 27.68 9.05 -38.09
N GLY A 379 26.55 9.34 -38.73
CA GLY A 379 26.18 8.74 -40.03
C GLY A 379 25.51 7.37 -39.92
N GLU A 380 25.08 6.98 -38.77
CA GLU A 380 24.32 5.72 -38.57
C GLU A 380 22.90 5.85 -39.17
N LYS A 381 22.59 5.00 -40.14
CA LYS A 381 21.28 5.00 -40.84
C LYS A 381 20.23 4.11 -40.17
N ASN A 382 20.39 3.78 -38.91
CA ASN A 382 19.47 2.87 -38.22
C ASN A 382 18.22 3.63 -37.76
N ARG A 383 17.05 3.33 -38.35
CA ARG A 383 15.76 3.96 -38.04
C ARG A 383 15.10 3.45 -36.73
N LYS A 384 15.84 2.78 -35.86
CA LYS A 384 15.33 2.23 -34.60
C LYS A 384 15.48 3.16 -33.40
N TYR A 385 15.92 4.37 -33.57
CA TYR A 385 16.04 5.40 -32.54
C TYR A 385 15.03 6.51 -32.77
#